data_4d48ef559b2bc4a6cdd67e021a8c8f09
#
_entry.id   4d48ef559b2bc4a6cdd67e021a8c8f09
#
_cell.length_a   1.000
_cell.length_b   1.000
_cell.length_c   1.000
_cell.angle_alpha   90.00
_cell.angle_beta   90.00
_cell.angle_gamma   90.00
#
_symmetry.space_group_name_H-M   'P 1'
#
loop_
_entity.id
_entity.type
_entity.pdbx_description
1 polymer ?
#
loop_
_entity_poly.entity_id
_entity_poly.type
_entity_poly.pdbx_seq_one_letter_code
_entity_poly.pdbx_strand_id
1 'polypeptide(L)'
;MDDLLQRPTPLLRWRGALLKLESLRPGGGTDDRVLGILPRLPRGSQASLAATAGGALAAAGWARRYGVQLAVAVHGAISHEMRETLRVWGARFEHLPSREAAMHRARELPGTPLPPLDGPKAAAEYARTLGAEVMADLRSAPAAVVGPAGAAAALLGTLQAVRTRWPETRGIALVAADVELPELPLRTEMPGFELRRVSFTEASRARDELARTGGVLASHAAAAAAVAAGQGSLALVTSAGEREFSLERAG
;
A
#
# COMPACT_ATOMS: atom_id res chain seq x y z
N MET A 1 1.21 -5.36 -22.04
CA MET A 1 1.83 -5.16 -20.71
C MET A 1 0.92 -4.40 -19.74
N ASP A 2 -0.01 -3.59 -20.25
CA ASP A 2 -1.08 -2.96 -19.44
C ASP A 2 -2.03 -3.99 -18.84
N ASP A 3 -2.20 -5.14 -19.48
CA ASP A 3 -3.00 -6.26 -19.04
C ASP A 3 -2.56 -6.83 -17.65
N LEU A 4 -1.26 -6.86 -17.37
CA LEU A 4 -0.76 -7.37 -16.07
C LEU A 4 -1.14 -6.48 -14.88
N LEU A 5 -1.20 -5.16 -15.09
CA LEU A 5 -1.60 -4.22 -14.04
C LEU A 5 -3.11 -4.22 -13.78
N GLN A 6 -3.90 -4.80 -14.68
CA GLN A 6 -5.35 -4.88 -14.55
C GLN A 6 -5.83 -6.27 -14.09
N ARG A 7 -4.94 -7.26 -14.02
CA ARG A 7 -5.32 -8.61 -13.58
C ARG A 7 -5.81 -8.61 -12.14
N PRO A 8 -6.91 -9.31 -11.86
CA PRO A 8 -7.40 -9.50 -10.51
C PRO A 8 -6.35 -10.20 -9.65
N THR A 9 -6.27 -9.81 -8.38
CA THR A 9 -5.46 -10.51 -7.39
C THR A 9 -6.31 -11.56 -6.66
N PRO A 10 -5.71 -12.67 -6.19
CA PRO A 10 -6.46 -13.70 -5.49
C PRO A 10 -7.14 -13.19 -4.23
N LEU A 11 -8.31 -13.77 -3.95
CA LEU A 11 -9.01 -13.67 -2.68
C LEU A 11 -8.92 -15.03 -1.98
N LEU A 12 -8.09 -15.12 -0.94
CA LEU A 12 -7.84 -16.35 -0.19
C LEU A 12 -8.70 -16.36 1.08
N ARG A 13 -9.30 -17.50 1.39
CA ARG A 13 -9.97 -17.72 2.67
C ARG A 13 -8.98 -18.30 3.69
N TRP A 14 -8.80 -17.61 4.83
CA TRP A 14 -7.91 -18.04 5.90
C TRP A 14 -8.52 -17.74 7.27
N ARG A 15 -8.69 -18.76 8.13
CA ARG A 15 -9.27 -18.64 9.49
C ARG A 15 -10.59 -17.86 9.55
N GLY A 16 -11.43 -18.03 8.53
CA GLY A 16 -12.72 -17.34 8.45
C GLY A 16 -12.66 -15.90 7.96
N ALA A 17 -11.47 -15.32 7.78
CA ALA A 17 -11.26 -14.05 7.08
C ALA A 17 -11.05 -14.28 5.58
N LEU A 18 -11.23 -13.21 4.80
CA LEU A 18 -10.87 -13.11 3.39
C LEU A 18 -9.60 -12.26 3.27
N LEU A 19 -8.59 -12.77 2.58
CA LEU A 19 -7.32 -12.07 2.33
C LEU A 19 -7.23 -11.67 0.86
N LYS A 20 -7.20 -10.37 0.58
CA LYS A 20 -6.96 -9.84 -0.76
C LYS A 20 -5.46 -9.69 -0.98
N LEU A 21 -4.87 -10.56 -1.83
CA LEU A 21 -3.43 -10.71 -1.98
C LEU A 21 -2.81 -9.69 -2.95
N GLU A 22 -2.81 -8.43 -2.58
CA GLU A 22 -2.20 -7.35 -3.37
C GLU A 22 -0.67 -7.45 -3.46
N SER A 23 -0.05 -8.20 -2.55
CA SER A 23 1.38 -8.56 -2.60
C SER A 23 1.80 -9.30 -3.87
N LEU A 24 0.85 -9.90 -4.58
CA LEU A 24 1.10 -10.61 -5.86
C LEU A 24 1.04 -9.70 -7.10
N ARG A 25 0.92 -8.39 -6.92
CA ARG A 25 1.03 -7.41 -8.02
C ARG A 25 2.46 -7.39 -8.56
N PRO A 26 2.66 -7.02 -9.85
CA PRO A 26 3.99 -6.99 -10.48
C PRO A 26 5.03 -6.16 -9.72
N GLY A 27 4.62 -5.02 -9.16
CA GLY A 27 5.45 -4.21 -8.28
C GLY A 27 5.57 -4.76 -6.85
N GLY A 28 4.93 -5.90 -6.53
CA GLY A 28 4.94 -6.56 -5.22
C GLY A 28 4.12 -5.82 -4.16
N GLY A 29 3.18 -4.97 -4.55
CA GLY A 29 2.33 -4.24 -3.62
C GLY A 29 1.14 -3.54 -4.27
N THR A 30 0.25 -3.06 -3.42
CA THR A 30 -1.01 -2.44 -3.82
C THR A 30 -0.84 -1.13 -4.60
N ASP A 31 0.32 -0.45 -4.46
CA ASP A 31 0.57 0.85 -5.10
C ASP A 31 0.53 0.80 -6.64
N ASP A 32 0.69 -0.37 -7.25
CA ASP A 32 0.51 -0.57 -8.68
C ASP A 32 -0.91 -0.19 -9.17
N ARG A 33 -1.91 -0.25 -8.29
CA ARG A 33 -3.31 0.06 -8.61
C ARG A 33 -3.56 1.52 -8.93
N VAL A 34 -2.74 2.41 -8.36
CA VAL A 34 -2.93 3.86 -8.52
C VAL A 34 -2.08 4.50 -9.60
N LEU A 35 -1.31 3.71 -10.33
CA LEU A 35 -0.49 4.22 -11.43
C LEU A 35 -1.33 4.88 -12.54
N GLY A 36 -2.63 4.57 -12.62
CA GLY A 36 -3.58 5.21 -13.54
C GLY A 36 -3.79 6.70 -13.30
N ILE A 37 -3.48 7.22 -12.10
CA ILE A 37 -3.57 8.66 -11.82
C ILE A 37 -2.36 9.44 -12.31
N LEU A 38 -1.26 8.76 -12.70
CA LEU A 38 -0.07 9.41 -13.21
C LEU A 38 -0.29 9.90 -14.65
N PRO A 39 0.16 11.12 -14.98
CA PRO A 39 0.00 11.66 -16.31
C PRO A 39 0.84 10.90 -17.33
N ARG A 40 0.39 10.81 -18.56
CA ARG A 40 1.25 10.36 -19.65
C ARG A 40 2.26 11.45 -19.97
N LEU A 41 3.54 11.16 -19.78
CA LEU A 41 4.64 12.06 -20.07
C LEU A 41 5.37 11.58 -21.34
N PRO A 42 5.93 12.50 -22.15
CA PRO A 42 6.79 12.14 -23.27
C PRO A 42 8.01 11.33 -22.79
N ARG A 43 8.48 10.43 -23.64
CA ARG A 43 9.72 9.67 -23.36
C ARG A 43 10.90 10.62 -23.20
N GLY A 44 11.73 10.37 -22.19
CA GLY A 44 12.86 11.26 -21.84
C GLY A 44 12.52 12.40 -20.90
N SER A 45 11.23 12.63 -20.59
CA SER A 45 10.82 13.64 -19.61
C SER A 45 11.40 13.34 -18.23
N GLN A 46 11.55 14.39 -17.43
CA GLN A 46 11.84 14.30 -16.01
C GLN A 46 10.56 14.45 -15.19
N ALA A 47 10.45 13.69 -14.11
CA ALA A 47 9.34 13.77 -13.18
C ALA A 47 9.81 13.68 -11.73
N SER A 48 9.06 14.28 -10.81
CA SER A 48 9.36 14.26 -9.37
C SER A 48 8.14 13.79 -8.57
N LEU A 49 8.39 13.13 -7.44
CA LEU A 49 7.35 12.55 -6.59
C LEU A 49 7.80 12.53 -5.12
N ALA A 50 6.86 12.77 -4.20
CA ALA A 50 6.98 12.36 -2.81
C ALA A 50 6.17 11.08 -2.60
N ALA A 51 6.75 10.04 -2.02
CA ALA A 51 6.06 8.77 -1.84
C ALA A 51 6.61 7.96 -0.66
N THR A 52 5.81 7.02 -0.17
CA THR A 52 6.29 5.89 0.63
C THR A 52 7.22 5.00 -0.22
N ALA A 53 7.97 4.10 0.39
CA ALA A 53 8.83 3.17 -0.34
C ALA A 53 8.05 2.31 -1.36
N GLY A 54 6.83 1.84 -1.02
CA GLY A 54 5.95 1.12 -1.95
C GLY A 54 5.53 1.96 -3.14
N GLY A 55 5.06 3.18 -2.89
CA GLY A 55 4.70 4.14 -3.94
C GLY A 55 5.89 4.53 -4.82
N ALA A 56 7.08 4.67 -4.24
CA ALA A 56 8.32 4.94 -4.98
C ALA A 56 8.66 3.80 -5.95
N LEU A 57 8.55 2.55 -5.50
CA LEU A 57 8.76 1.37 -6.34
C LEU A 57 7.74 1.29 -7.49
N ALA A 58 6.46 1.47 -7.20
CA ALA A 58 5.42 1.48 -8.22
C ALA A 58 5.67 2.57 -9.27
N ALA A 59 5.97 3.79 -8.82
CA ALA A 59 6.30 4.92 -9.71
C ALA A 59 7.58 4.69 -10.51
N ALA A 60 8.61 4.07 -9.92
CA ALA A 60 9.85 3.74 -10.63
C ALA A 60 9.62 2.69 -11.74
N GLY A 61 8.81 1.66 -11.46
CA GLY A 61 8.38 0.70 -12.47
C GLY A 61 7.60 1.36 -13.61
N TRP A 62 6.69 2.27 -13.28
CA TRP A 62 5.97 3.08 -14.27
C TRP A 62 6.96 3.95 -15.08
N ALA A 63 7.83 4.69 -14.43
CA ALA A 63 8.81 5.56 -15.10
C ALA A 63 9.71 4.78 -16.06
N ARG A 64 10.19 3.61 -15.62
CA ARG A 64 11.01 2.71 -16.46
C ARG A 64 10.27 2.26 -17.70
N ARG A 65 8.99 1.92 -17.57
CA ARG A 65 8.13 1.48 -18.69
C ARG A 65 7.95 2.57 -19.74
N TYR A 66 7.70 3.80 -19.29
CA TYR A 66 7.42 4.93 -20.19
C TYR A 66 8.66 5.72 -20.60
N GLY A 67 9.85 5.33 -20.12
CA GLY A 67 11.11 6.01 -20.41
C GLY A 67 11.21 7.41 -19.78
N VAL A 68 10.58 7.60 -18.62
CA VAL A 68 10.62 8.82 -17.81
C VAL A 68 11.79 8.75 -16.82
N GLN A 69 12.50 9.85 -16.63
CA GLN A 69 13.54 9.99 -15.61
C GLN A 69 12.88 10.42 -14.30
N LEU A 70 12.84 9.54 -13.31
CA LEU A 70 12.14 9.77 -12.05
C LEU A 70 13.10 10.14 -10.92
N ALA A 71 12.76 11.20 -10.19
CA ALA A 71 13.36 11.58 -8.92
C ALA A 71 12.32 11.49 -7.80
N VAL A 72 12.63 10.76 -6.70
CA VAL A 72 11.67 10.51 -5.62
C VAL A 72 12.22 10.96 -4.29
N ALA A 73 11.44 11.75 -3.56
CA ALA A 73 11.61 12.00 -2.14
C ALA A 73 10.83 10.92 -1.36
N VAL A 74 11.54 9.96 -0.77
CA VAL A 74 10.93 8.81 -0.09
C VAL A 74 10.81 9.10 1.40
N HIS A 75 9.68 8.78 2.00
CA HIS A 75 9.46 8.85 3.44
C HIS A 75 9.01 7.51 4.01
N GLY A 76 9.10 7.37 5.35
CA GLY A 76 8.79 6.13 6.04
C GLY A 76 9.90 5.08 5.89
N ALA A 77 9.64 3.88 6.36
CA ALA A 77 10.63 2.80 6.32
C ALA A 77 10.95 2.38 4.88
N ILE A 78 12.23 2.22 4.59
CA ILE A 78 12.73 1.71 3.31
C ILE A 78 13.83 0.69 3.56
N SER A 79 13.64 -0.54 3.13
CA SER A 79 14.61 -1.62 3.26
C SER A 79 15.78 -1.49 2.28
N HIS A 80 16.84 -2.26 2.52
CA HIS A 80 17.96 -2.34 1.59
C HIS A 80 17.52 -2.82 0.21
N GLU A 81 16.70 -3.86 0.16
CA GLU A 81 16.18 -4.45 -1.08
C GLU A 81 15.36 -3.45 -1.90
N MET A 82 14.55 -2.63 -1.23
CA MET A 82 13.79 -1.57 -1.90
C MET A 82 14.71 -0.48 -2.48
N ARG A 83 15.77 -0.11 -1.77
CA ARG A 83 16.78 0.86 -2.27
C ARG A 83 17.48 0.33 -3.52
N GLU A 84 17.90 -0.93 -3.49
CA GLU A 84 18.54 -1.58 -4.64
C GLU A 84 17.59 -1.69 -5.83
N THR A 85 16.32 -2.04 -5.60
CA THR A 85 15.32 -2.09 -6.68
C THR A 85 15.12 -0.72 -7.34
N LEU A 86 15.02 0.35 -6.55
CA LEU A 86 14.92 1.72 -7.08
C LEU A 86 16.12 2.07 -7.96
N ARG A 87 17.36 1.72 -7.53
CA ARG A 87 18.58 1.94 -8.32
C ARG A 87 18.57 1.15 -9.62
N VAL A 88 18.24 -0.15 -9.57
CA VAL A 88 18.15 -1.01 -10.76
C VAL A 88 17.13 -0.49 -11.76
N TRP A 89 16.02 0.07 -11.29
CA TRP A 89 15.01 0.67 -12.17
C TRP A 89 15.37 2.08 -12.63
N GLY A 90 16.52 2.61 -12.19
CA GLY A 90 17.05 3.91 -12.63
C GLY A 90 16.38 5.12 -12.00
N ALA A 91 15.66 4.94 -10.90
CA ALA A 91 15.11 6.06 -10.15
C ALA A 91 16.19 6.70 -9.27
N ARG A 92 16.28 8.02 -9.28
CA ARG A 92 17.01 8.78 -8.27
C ARG A 92 16.12 8.98 -7.05
N PHE A 93 16.63 8.73 -5.85
CA PHE A 93 15.83 8.91 -4.65
C PHE A 93 16.64 9.49 -3.48
N GLU A 94 15.93 10.22 -2.62
CA GLU A 94 16.40 10.73 -1.35
C GLU A 94 15.46 10.24 -0.26
N HIS A 95 16.00 9.74 0.86
CA HIS A 95 15.20 9.29 2.00
C HIS A 95 15.07 10.41 3.02
N LEU A 96 13.86 10.81 3.35
CA LEU A 96 13.51 11.94 4.20
C LEU A 96 12.86 11.46 5.50
N PRO A 97 13.04 12.21 6.61
CA PRO A 97 12.57 11.79 7.93
C PRO A 97 11.05 11.81 8.08
N SER A 98 10.33 12.59 7.28
CA SER A 98 8.87 12.70 7.37
C SER A 98 8.22 12.88 6.02
N ARG A 99 6.90 12.66 5.98
CA ARG A 99 6.07 12.93 4.79
C ARG A 99 6.12 14.39 4.38
N GLU A 100 6.08 15.30 5.34
CA GLU A 100 6.14 16.74 5.10
C GLU A 100 7.46 17.13 4.44
N ALA A 101 8.59 16.67 4.99
CA ALA A 101 9.92 16.88 4.41
C ALA A 101 10.01 16.32 2.98
N ALA A 102 9.46 15.14 2.73
CA ALA A 102 9.43 14.54 1.39
C ALA A 102 8.57 15.36 0.41
N MET A 103 7.41 15.85 0.84
CA MET A 103 6.53 16.70 0.04
C MET A 103 7.18 18.05 -0.30
N HIS A 104 7.91 18.63 0.65
CA HIS A 104 8.69 19.86 0.40
C HIS A 104 9.80 19.58 -0.61
N ARG A 105 10.60 18.55 -0.36
CA ARG A 105 11.73 18.19 -1.22
C ARG A 105 11.31 17.84 -2.65
N ALA A 106 10.20 17.14 -2.83
CA ALA A 106 9.69 16.78 -4.16
C ALA A 106 9.37 17.99 -5.05
N ARG A 107 9.01 19.15 -4.45
CA ARG A 107 8.76 20.39 -5.20
C ARG A 107 10.04 21.04 -5.72
N GLU A 108 11.18 20.75 -5.08
CA GLU A 108 12.50 21.26 -5.48
C GLU A 108 13.21 20.34 -6.48
N LEU A 109 12.75 19.07 -6.58
CA LEU A 109 13.31 18.11 -7.52
C LEU A 109 12.94 18.50 -8.97
N PRO A 110 13.86 18.24 -9.93
CA PRO A 110 13.63 18.61 -11.32
C PRO A 110 12.51 17.77 -11.95
N GLY A 111 11.79 18.37 -12.89
CA GLY A 111 10.81 17.70 -13.73
C GLY A 111 9.36 18.02 -13.38
N THR A 112 8.42 17.28 -14.00
CA THR A 112 6.99 17.44 -13.78
C THR A 112 6.61 16.85 -12.42
N PRO A 113 5.99 17.63 -11.50
CA PRO A 113 5.50 17.11 -10.25
C PRO A 113 4.38 16.10 -10.49
N LEU A 114 4.53 14.89 -9.97
CA LEU A 114 3.50 13.86 -10.01
C LEU A 114 2.55 13.98 -8.81
N PRO A 115 1.27 13.60 -8.97
CA PRO A 115 0.35 13.58 -7.84
C PRO A 115 0.79 12.54 -6.79
N PRO A 116 0.56 12.82 -5.49
CA PRO A 116 0.86 11.84 -4.45
C PRO A 116 0.01 10.59 -4.59
N LEU A 117 0.62 9.41 -4.37
CA LEU A 117 -0.02 8.11 -4.51
C LEU A 117 -0.78 7.66 -3.23
N ASP A 118 -0.85 8.52 -2.22
CA ASP A 118 -1.47 8.27 -0.91
C ASP A 118 -2.60 9.26 -0.56
N GLY A 119 -2.95 10.15 -1.50
CA GLY A 119 -3.96 11.19 -1.28
C GLY A 119 -5.38 10.81 -1.72
N PRO A 120 -6.33 11.77 -1.68
CA PRO A 120 -7.74 11.55 -2.04
C PRO A 120 -7.94 11.02 -3.47
N LYS A 121 -7.15 11.47 -4.43
CA LYS A 121 -7.18 10.95 -5.82
C LYS A 121 -6.78 9.48 -5.87
N ALA A 122 -5.78 9.08 -5.09
CA ALA A 122 -5.38 7.69 -4.97
C ALA A 122 -6.49 6.86 -4.33
N ALA A 123 -7.12 7.31 -3.26
CA ALA A 123 -8.25 6.61 -2.63
C ALA A 123 -9.41 6.40 -3.62
N ALA A 124 -9.76 7.42 -4.42
CA ALA A 124 -10.78 7.29 -5.47
C ALA A 124 -10.37 6.25 -6.54
N GLU A 125 -9.11 6.20 -6.92
CA GLU A 125 -8.61 5.21 -7.87
C GLU A 125 -8.60 3.79 -7.27
N TYR A 126 -8.27 3.64 -5.99
CA TYR A 126 -8.42 2.37 -5.28
C TYR A 126 -9.88 1.91 -5.21
N ALA A 127 -10.82 2.83 -4.97
CA ALA A 127 -12.25 2.48 -4.98
C ALA A 127 -12.67 1.94 -6.35
N ARG A 128 -12.20 2.56 -7.45
CA ARG A 128 -12.51 2.19 -8.83
C ARG A 128 -11.83 0.87 -9.27
N THR A 129 -10.67 0.55 -8.74
CA THR A 129 -9.86 -0.61 -9.13
C THR A 129 -9.98 -1.75 -8.12
N LEU A 130 -9.26 -1.68 -6.99
CA LEU A 130 -9.28 -2.68 -5.93
C LEU A 130 -10.67 -2.86 -5.33
N GLY A 131 -11.36 -1.74 -5.03
CA GLY A 131 -12.69 -1.75 -4.46
C GLY A 131 -13.72 -2.42 -5.38
N ALA A 132 -13.71 -2.10 -6.68
CA ALA A 132 -14.60 -2.73 -7.66
C ALA A 132 -14.33 -4.24 -7.79
N GLU A 133 -13.07 -4.65 -7.78
CA GLU A 133 -12.68 -6.07 -7.82
C GLU A 133 -13.14 -6.81 -6.55
N VAL A 134 -12.91 -6.23 -5.38
CA VAL A 134 -13.40 -6.77 -4.10
C VAL A 134 -14.93 -6.91 -4.12
N MET A 135 -15.65 -5.90 -4.61
CA MET A 135 -17.10 -5.94 -4.70
C MET A 135 -17.63 -7.03 -5.64
N ALA A 136 -16.90 -7.34 -6.71
CA ALA A 136 -17.24 -8.45 -7.60
C ALA A 136 -17.06 -9.83 -6.94
N ASP A 137 -16.06 -9.95 -6.06
CA ASP A 137 -15.71 -11.22 -5.39
C ASP A 137 -16.56 -11.47 -4.13
N LEU A 138 -17.00 -10.43 -3.42
CA LEU A 138 -17.74 -10.55 -2.17
C LEU A 138 -19.19 -11.01 -2.39
N ARG A 139 -19.60 -12.07 -1.66
CA ARG A 139 -20.98 -12.60 -1.66
C ARG A 139 -21.84 -12.09 -0.52
N SER A 140 -21.23 -11.58 0.55
CA SER A 140 -21.89 -11.05 1.75
C SER A 140 -21.11 -9.89 2.33
N ALA A 141 -21.78 -9.11 3.19
CA ALA A 141 -21.15 -8.01 3.91
C ALA A 141 -19.94 -8.48 4.71
N PRO A 142 -18.76 -7.89 4.52
CA PRO A 142 -17.65 -8.13 5.43
C PRO A 142 -17.91 -7.37 6.75
N ALA A 143 -17.56 -7.98 7.87
CA ALA A 143 -17.67 -7.35 9.20
C ALA A 143 -16.76 -6.10 9.30
N ALA A 144 -15.60 -6.18 8.66
CA ALA A 144 -14.67 -5.06 8.54
C ALA A 144 -13.79 -5.20 7.29
N VAL A 145 -13.27 -4.07 6.80
CA VAL A 145 -12.10 -4.02 5.92
C VAL A 145 -10.90 -3.63 6.77
N VAL A 146 -9.88 -4.47 6.79
CA VAL A 146 -8.68 -4.32 7.63
C VAL A 146 -7.45 -4.11 6.75
N GLY A 147 -6.62 -3.13 7.06
CA GLY A 147 -5.40 -2.87 6.30
C GLY A 147 -4.35 -2.12 7.09
N PRO A 148 -3.10 -2.08 6.61
CA PRO A 148 -2.06 -1.25 7.22
C PRO A 148 -2.38 0.24 7.07
N ALA A 149 -2.08 1.02 8.09
CA ALA A 149 -2.22 2.48 8.05
C ALA A 149 -1.32 3.14 6.99
N GLY A 150 -0.14 2.55 6.73
CA GLY A 150 0.74 2.99 5.65
C GLY A 150 0.15 2.85 4.23
N ALA A 151 -0.90 2.02 4.06
CA ALA A 151 -1.67 1.88 2.82
C ALA A 151 -3.07 2.50 2.96
N ALA A 152 -3.16 3.64 3.64
CA ALA A 152 -4.41 4.31 3.98
C ALA A 152 -5.33 4.55 2.78
N ALA A 153 -4.79 5.01 1.66
CA ALA A 153 -5.58 5.27 0.45
C ALA A 153 -6.24 3.99 -0.09
N ALA A 154 -5.52 2.85 -0.06
CA ALA A 154 -6.07 1.55 -0.46
C ALA A 154 -7.18 1.09 0.48
N LEU A 155 -6.96 1.21 1.80
CA LEU A 155 -7.97 0.87 2.81
C LEU A 155 -9.22 1.73 2.66
N LEU A 156 -9.06 3.06 2.56
CA LEU A 156 -10.18 4.00 2.44
C LEU A 156 -10.95 3.80 1.14
N GLY A 157 -10.25 3.65 0.01
CA GLY A 157 -10.88 3.42 -1.29
C GLY A 157 -11.66 2.10 -1.32
N THR A 158 -11.08 1.01 -0.78
CA THR A 158 -11.76 -0.27 -0.68
C THR A 158 -12.97 -0.19 0.24
N LEU A 159 -12.83 0.43 1.42
CA LEU A 159 -13.93 0.62 2.37
C LEU A 159 -15.07 1.46 1.75
N GLN A 160 -14.73 2.53 1.04
CA GLN A 160 -15.70 3.36 0.33
C GLN A 160 -16.51 2.53 -0.68
N ALA A 161 -15.85 1.74 -1.51
CA ALA A 161 -16.51 0.86 -2.46
C ALA A 161 -17.41 -0.17 -1.76
N VAL A 162 -16.93 -0.82 -0.70
CA VAL A 162 -17.70 -1.81 0.08
C VAL A 162 -18.94 -1.19 0.71
N ARG A 163 -18.84 0.01 1.25
CA ARG A 163 -19.93 0.73 1.90
C ARG A 163 -21.02 1.21 0.94
N THR A 164 -20.78 1.22 -0.36
CA THR A 164 -21.87 1.49 -1.33
C THR A 164 -22.99 0.43 -1.26
N ARG A 165 -22.62 -0.80 -0.90
CA ARG A 165 -23.57 -1.91 -0.76
C ARG A 165 -23.84 -2.31 0.70
N TRP A 166 -22.84 -2.14 1.57
CA TRP A 166 -22.89 -2.54 2.99
C TRP A 166 -22.38 -1.38 3.87
N PRO A 167 -23.23 -0.38 4.14
CA PRO A 167 -22.85 0.87 4.83
C PRO A 167 -22.25 0.66 6.22
N GLU A 168 -22.67 -0.40 6.92
CA GLU A 168 -22.25 -0.70 8.29
C GLU A 168 -20.88 -1.40 8.39
N THR A 169 -20.23 -1.70 7.26
CA THR A 169 -18.91 -2.31 7.27
C THR A 169 -17.90 -1.39 7.98
N ARG A 170 -17.22 -1.92 8.98
CA ARG A 170 -16.18 -1.18 9.72
C ARG A 170 -14.90 -1.05 8.93
N GLY A 171 -14.15 0.00 9.16
CA GLY A 171 -12.77 0.17 8.68
C GLY A 171 -11.80 0.00 9.84
N ILE A 172 -10.75 -0.80 9.70
CA ILE A 172 -9.73 -0.99 10.72
C ILE A 172 -8.35 -0.77 10.10
N ALA A 173 -7.65 0.28 10.54
CA ALA A 173 -6.27 0.54 10.15
C ALA A 173 -5.32 0.07 11.25
N LEU A 174 -4.32 -0.73 10.87
CA LEU A 174 -3.24 -1.13 11.79
C LEU A 174 -2.06 -0.16 11.66
N VAL A 175 -1.63 0.38 12.77
CA VAL A 175 -0.52 1.32 12.86
C VAL A 175 0.55 0.77 13.80
N ALA A 176 1.81 0.90 13.44
CA ALA A 176 2.90 0.52 14.32
C ALA A 176 2.84 1.33 15.64
N ALA A 177 3.19 0.69 16.76
CA ALA A 177 3.00 1.27 18.08
C ALA A 177 3.82 2.54 18.31
N ASP A 178 4.96 2.66 17.61
CA ASP A 178 5.94 3.75 17.65
C ASP A 178 5.69 4.89 16.64
N VAL A 179 4.66 4.74 15.77
CA VAL A 179 4.32 5.78 14.79
C VAL A 179 3.37 6.80 15.38
N GLU A 180 3.69 8.08 15.24
CA GLU A 180 2.81 9.19 15.61
C GLU A 180 1.69 9.37 14.57
N LEU A 181 0.45 9.56 15.06
CA LEU A 181 -0.76 9.64 14.22
C LEU A 181 -0.82 10.82 13.22
N PRO A 182 -0.20 12.00 13.46
CA PRO A 182 -0.24 13.11 12.51
C PRO A 182 0.36 12.81 11.14
N GLU A 183 1.24 11.81 11.04
CA GLU A 183 1.85 11.40 9.78
C GLU A 183 0.92 10.54 8.89
N LEU A 184 -0.22 10.11 9.41
CA LEU A 184 -1.14 9.26 8.68
C LEU A 184 -2.12 10.10 7.86
N PRO A 185 -2.25 9.87 6.53
CA PRO A 185 -3.24 10.55 5.69
C PRO A 185 -4.67 10.01 5.95
N LEU A 186 -4.92 9.47 7.13
CA LEU A 186 -6.19 8.89 7.54
C LEU A 186 -7.09 9.95 8.17
N ARG A 187 -8.29 10.12 7.63
CA ARG A 187 -9.36 10.84 8.31
C ARG A 187 -9.98 9.90 9.35
N THR A 188 -9.54 10.04 10.60
CA THR A 188 -10.08 9.28 11.75
C THR A 188 -11.54 9.60 12.08
N GLU A 189 -12.10 10.62 11.45
CA GLU A 189 -13.47 11.10 11.66
C GLU A 189 -14.54 10.31 10.88
N MET A 190 -14.16 9.30 10.10
CA MET A 190 -15.15 8.47 9.40
C MET A 190 -15.91 7.58 10.40
N PRO A 191 -17.25 7.60 10.42
CA PRO A 191 -18.03 6.72 11.28
C PRO A 191 -17.63 5.25 11.10
N GLY A 192 -17.46 4.51 12.20
CA GLY A 192 -17.07 3.09 12.16
C GLY A 192 -15.64 2.83 11.67
N PHE A 193 -14.75 3.83 11.74
CA PHE A 193 -13.33 3.68 11.46
C PHE A 193 -12.54 3.58 12.76
N GLU A 194 -11.66 2.58 12.87
CA GLU A 194 -10.88 2.27 14.06
C GLU A 194 -9.38 2.23 13.72
N LEU A 195 -8.57 2.83 14.58
CA LEU A 195 -7.12 2.67 14.58
C LEU A 195 -6.71 1.69 15.66
N ARG A 196 -5.95 0.66 15.30
CA ARG A 196 -5.35 -0.29 16.26
C ARG A 196 -3.85 -0.23 16.19
N ARG A 197 -3.23 -0.07 17.33
CA ARG A 197 -1.78 -0.13 17.45
C ARG A 197 -1.31 -1.57 17.50
N VAL A 198 -0.19 -1.85 16.85
CA VAL A 198 0.46 -3.15 16.82
C VAL A 198 1.97 -2.95 17.04
N SER A 199 2.56 -3.68 17.95
CA SER A 199 4.00 -3.68 18.17
C SER A 199 4.72 -4.45 17.05
N PHE A 200 6.01 -4.18 16.84
CA PHE A 200 6.84 -4.93 15.90
C PHE A 200 6.85 -6.43 16.20
N THR A 201 6.92 -6.80 17.50
CA THR A 201 6.89 -8.21 17.93
C THR A 201 5.57 -8.90 17.56
N GLU A 202 4.43 -8.23 17.72
CA GLU A 202 3.12 -8.77 17.31
C GLU A 202 3.03 -8.91 15.79
N ALA A 203 3.51 -7.91 15.05
CA ALA A 203 3.54 -7.95 13.59
C ALA A 203 4.46 -9.07 13.06
N SER A 204 5.63 -9.29 13.68
CA SER A 204 6.54 -10.39 13.34
C SER A 204 5.90 -11.76 13.58
N ARG A 205 5.24 -11.95 14.74
CA ARG A 205 4.50 -13.19 15.03
C ARG A 205 3.37 -13.42 14.03
N ALA A 206 2.64 -12.35 13.67
CA ALA A 206 1.57 -12.43 12.67
C ALA A 206 2.11 -12.86 11.31
N ARG A 207 3.28 -12.35 10.90
CA ARG A 207 3.93 -12.74 9.65
C ARG A 207 4.30 -14.22 9.66
N ASP A 208 4.94 -14.69 10.72
CA ASP A 208 5.33 -16.10 10.86
C ASP A 208 4.11 -17.03 10.90
N GLU A 209 3.05 -16.61 11.56
CA GLU A 209 1.79 -17.35 11.62
C GLU A 209 1.13 -17.45 10.25
N LEU A 210 1.00 -16.34 9.53
CA LEU A 210 0.41 -16.29 8.20
C LEU A 210 1.23 -17.13 7.20
N ALA A 211 2.56 -17.05 7.25
CA ALA A 211 3.44 -17.86 6.40
C ALA A 211 3.29 -19.35 6.69
N ARG A 212 3.33 -19.77 7.96
CA ARG A 212 3.24 -21.20 8.35
C ARG A 212 1.89 -21.83 8.11
N THR A 213 0.80 -21.09 8.32
CA THR A 213 -0.56 -21.66 8.30
C THR A 213 -1.38 -21.27 7.09
N GLY A 214 -1.03 -20.15 6.43
CA GLY A 214 -1.71 -19.65 5.23
C GLY A 214 -0.88 -19.80 3.96
N GLY A 215 0.42 -20.10 4.06
CA GLY A 215 1.32 -20.16 2.91
C GLY A 215 1.55 -18.79 2.25
N VAL A 216 1.29 -17.70 2.96
CA VAL A 216 1.38 -16.32 2.42
C VAL A 216 2.54 -15.59 3.08
N LEU A 217 3.53 -15.20 2.29
CA LEU A 217 4.62 -14.34 2.73
C LEU A 217 4.24 -12.87 2.51
N ALA A 218 3.94 -12.18 3.60
CA ALA A 218 3.53 -10.78 3.60
C ALA A 218 4.49 -9.91 4.42
N SER A 219 4.48 -8.61 4.20
CA SER A 219 5.16 -7.66 5.09
C SER A 219 4.59 -7.73 6.51
N HIS A 220 5.34 -7.28 7.50
CA HIS A 220 4.91 -7.25 8.90
C HIS A 220 3.54 -6.56 9.06
N ALA A 221 3.38 -5.38 8.47
CA ALA A 221 2.15 -4.62 8.58
C ALA A 221 0.96 -5.30 7.88
N ALA A 222 1.19 -5.90 6.69
CA ALA A 222 0.16 -6.62 5.96
C ALA A 222 -0.24 -7.93 6.65
N ALA A 223 0.71 -8.66 7.23
CA ALA A 223 0.45 -9.85 8.01
C ALA A 223 -0.30 -9.54 9.30
N ALA A 224 0.06 -8.46 9.99
CA ALA A 224 -0.68 -8.00 11.16
C ALA A 224 -2.15 -7.69 10.81
N ALA A 225 -2.39 -7.06 9.64
CA ALA A 225 -3.76 -6.81 9.16
C ALA A 225 -4.52 -8.12 8.89
N ALA A 226 -3.86 -9.11 8.29
CA ALA A 226 -4.45 -10.43 8.04
C ALA A 226 -4.83 -11.15 9.34
N VAL A 227 -3.95 -11.16 10.35
CA VAL A 227 -4.19 -11.81 11.65
C VAL A 227 -5.24 -11.05 12.46
N ALA A 228 -5.24 -9.71 12.41
CA ALA A 228 -6.24 -8.89 13.10
C ALA A 228 -7.63 -8.95 12.45
N ALA A 229 -7.72 -9.41 11.21
CA ALA A 229 -8.99 -9.62 10.53
C ALA A 229 -9.68 -10.84 11.13
N GLY A 230 -10.67 -10.58 11.98
CA GLY A 230 -11.52 -11.63 12.56
C GLY A 230 -12.41 -12.30 11.51
N GLN A 231 -13.13 -13.32 11.96
CA GLN A 231 -14.10 -14.05 11.12
C GLN A 231 -15.05 -13.09 10.38
N GLY A 232 -15.25 -13.34 9.09
CA GLY A 232 -16.12 -12.54 8.24
C GLY A 232 -15.54 -11.20 7.80
N SER A 233 -14.30 -10.88 8.15
CA SER A 233 -13.63 -9.62 7.71
C SER A 233 -12.81 -9.82 6.43
N LEU A 234 -12.54 -8.72 5.74
CA LEU A 234 -11.64 -8.64 4.60
C LEU A 234 -10.33 -7.98 5.02
N ALA A 235 -9.20 -8.65 4.85
CA ALA A 235 -7.87 -8.06 5.04
C ALA A 235 -7.20 -7.73 3.70
N LEU A 236 -6.56 -6.58 3.63
CA LEU A 236 -5.72 -6.19 2.50
C LEU A 236 -4.27 -6.59 2.79
N VAL A 237 -3.77 -7.60 2.07
CA VAL A 237 -2.35 -8.00 2.11
C VAL A 237 -1.60 -7.15 1.10
N THR A 238 -1.20 -5.96 1.52
CA THR A 238 -0.80 -4.84 0.67
C THR A 238 0.61 -4.93 0.10
N SER A 239 1.49 -5.75 0.69
CA SER A 239 2.88 -5.86 0.26
C SER A 239 3.49 -7.22 0.58
N ALA A 240 4.47 -7.62 -0.24
CA ALA A 240 5.20 -8.87 -0.10
C ALA A 240 6.26 -8.79 1.00
N GLY A 241 6.51 -9.93 1.67
CA GLY A 241 7.46 -10.02 2.79
C GLY A 241 8.92 -9.91 2.37
N GLU A 242 9.24 -10.28 1.13
CA GLU A 242 10.62 -10.20 0.59
C GLU A 242 11.20 -8.78 0.61
N ARG A 243 10.34 -7.77 0.68
CA ARG A 243 10.76 -6.36 0.73
C ARG A 243 11.29 -5.92 2.09
N GLU A 244 11.16 -6.73 3.12
CA GLU A 244 11.46 -6.36 4.52
C GLU A 244 12.50 -7.27 5.20
N PHE A 245 13.14 -8.19 4.48
CA PHE A 245 14.12 -9.10 5.08
C PHE A 245 15.28 -8.40 5.79
N SER A 246 15.71 -7.24 5.32
CA SER A 246 16.79 -6.50 5.95
C SER A 246 16.39 -5.79 7.24
N LEU A 247 15.11 -5.56 7.49
CA LEU A 247 14.63 -4.93 8.72
C LEU A 247 14.83 -5.82 9.96
N GLU A 248 14.94 -7.13 9.77
CA GLU A 248 15.15 -8.10 10.86
C GLU A 248 16.59 -8.18 11.37
N ARG A 249 17.55 -7.68 10.58
CA ARG A 249 19.00 -7.76 10.92
C ARG A 249 19.50 -6.54 11.69
N ALA A 250 18.66 -5.55 11.93
CA ALA A 250 19.00 -4.31 12.62
C ALA A 250 18.59 -4.29 14.10
N GLY A 251 18.12 -5.43 14.64
CA GLY A 251 17.71 -5.60 16.03
C GLY A 251 18.74 -6.36 16.87
#